data_aba0c91b9c7812ec56e051c0f1e5f5de
#
_entry.id   aba0c91b9c7812ec56e051c0f1e5f5de
#
_cell.length_a   1.000
_cell.length_b   1.000
_cell.length_c   1.000
_cell.angle_alpha   90.00
_cell.angle_beta   90.00
_cell.angle_gamma   90.00
#
_symmetry.space_group_name_H-M   'P 1'
#
loop_
_entity.id
_entity.type
_entity.pdbx_description
1 polymer ?
#
loop_
_entity_poly.entity_id
_entity_poly.type
_entity_poly.pdbx_seq_one_letter_code
_entity_poly.pdbx_strand_id
1 'polypeptide(L)'
;EISACLVGSEMCIRDSSTTMTLLAVTLHNIPEGMAVGAAYAGCVAAGAATPAAAFTLALAIAIQNVPEGAIVALPLRTAGAGKGRAFLGGVLSGVVEPLAAGVTVLAAALIVPALPWLLGFAAGAMLYVVAAELLPTRGDSGPGALAFAAGFTVMMILDVALG
;
A
#
# COMPACT_ATOMS: atom_id res chain seq x y z
N GLU A 1 -22.96 -18.88 -28.10
CA GLU A 1 -23.57 -18.45 -26.78
C GLU A 1 -22.74 -18.85 -25.59
N ILE A 2 -22.13 -20.03 -25.53
CA ILE A 2 -21.27 -20.50 -24.44
C ILE A 2 -19.99 -19.63 -24.31
N SER A 3 -19.37 -19.21 -25.43
CA SER A 3 -18.19 -18.36 -25.44
C SER A 3 -18.46 -16.96 -24.89
N ALA A 4 -19.63 -16.38 -25.10
CA ALA A 4 -20.00 -15.08 -24.60
C ALA A 4 -20.21 -15.09 -23.06
N CYS A 5 -20.69 -16.20 -22.50
CA CYS A 5 -20.90 -16.38 -21.08
C CYS A 5 -19.56 -16.53 -20.32
N LEU A 6 -18.56 -17.21 -20.93
CA LEU A 6 -17.22 -17.36 -20.34
C LEU A 6 -16.46 -16.02 -20.32
N VAL A 7 -16.54 -15.23 -21.39
CA VAL A 7 -15.91 -13.90 -21.45
C VAL A 7 -16.54 -12.95 -20.44
N GLY A 8 -17.85 -13.00 -20.22
CA GLY A 8 -18.54 -12.19 -19.22
C GLY A 8 -18.12 -12.55 -17.77
N SER A 9 -17.94 -13.83 -17.48
CA SER A 9 -17.50 -14.27 -16.14
C SER A 9 -16.05 -13.88 -15.83
N GLU A 10 -15.15 -13.96 -16.80
CA GLU A 10 -13.76 -13.52 -16.63
C GLU A 10 -13.65 -12.01 -16.45
N MET A 11 -14.49 -11.22 -17.12
CA MET A 11 -14.53 -9.77 -16.96
C MET A 11 -15.03 -9.38 -15.56
N CYS A 12 -16.08 -10.02 -15.05
CA CYS A 12 -16.58 -9.79 -13.69
C CYS A 12 -15.57 -10.17 -12.60
N ILE A 13 -14.84 -11.28 -12.78
CA ILE A 13 -13.80 -11.72 -11.84
C ILE A 13 -12.63 -10.72 -11.83
N ARG A 14 -12.21 -10.24 -13.01
CA ARG A 14 -11.15 -9.24 -13.14
C ARG A 14 -11.50 -7.90 -12.50
N ASP A 15 -12.72 -7.42 -12.67
CA ASP A 15 -13.19 -6.18 -12.04
C ASP A 15 -13.25 -6.31 -10.52
N SER A 16 -13.69 -7.48 -10.01
CA SER A 16 -13.69 -7.78 -8.57
C SER A 16 -12.27 -7.80 -7.99
N SER A 17 -11.32 -8.45 -8.67
CA SER A 17 -9.92 -8.52 -8.25
C SER A 17 -9.28 -7.12 -8.19
N THR A 18 -9.43 -6.31 -9.23
CA THR A 18 -8.90 -4.94 -9.27
C THR A 18 -9.48 -4.08 -8.14
N THR A 19 -10.77 -4.22 -7.85
CA THR A 19 -11.43 -3.49 -6.76
C THR A 19 -10.92 -3.94 -5.40
N MET A 20 -10.72 -5.23 -5.20
CA MET A 20 -10.16 -5.78 -3.96
C MET A 20 -8.72 -5.31 -3.72
N THR A 21 -7.89 -5.30 -4.75
CA THR A 21 -6.53 -4.76 -4.68
C THR A 21 -6.54 -3.28 -4.30
N LEU A 22 -7.39 -2.47 -4.94
CA LEU A 22 -7.53 -1.05 -4.61
C LEU A 22 -7.93 -0.83 -3.15
N LEU A 23 -8.94 -1.56 -2.67
CA LEU A 23 -9.42 -1.47 -1.29
C LEU A 23 -8.33 -1.90 -0.30
N ALA A 24 -7.66 -3.02 -0.55
CA ALA A 24 -6.64 -3.53 0.34
C ALA A 24 -5.44 -2.58 0.46
N VAL A 25 -4.94 -2.02 -0.65
CA VAL A 25 -3.87 -1.02 -0.65
C VAL A 25 -4.32 0.25 0.06
N THR A 26 -5.53 0.75 -0.21
CA THR A 26 -6.05 1.95 0.45
C THR A 26 -6.19 1.76 1.96
N LEU A 27 -6.68 0.59 2.40
CA LEU A 27 -6.81 0.26 3.82
C LEU A 27 -5.45 0.08 4.52
N HIS A 28 -4.45 -0.44 3.80
CA HIS A 28 -3.09 -0.58 4.30
C HIS A 28 -2.43 0.79 4.53
N ASN A 29 -2.61 1.74 3.64
CA ASN A 29 -2.03 3.07 3.72
C ASN A 29 -2.55 3.89 4.93
N ILE A 30 -3.75 3.57 5.47
CA ILE A 30 -4.29 4.27 6.65
C ILE A 30 -3.39 4.08 7.88
N PRO A 31 -3.07 2.84 8.34
CA PRO A 31 -2.16 2.62 9.46
C PRO A 31 -0.73 3.17 9.23
N GLU A 32 -0.24 3.20 8.01
CA GLU A 32 1.06 3.80 7.69
C GLU A 32 1.05 5.32 7.91
N GLY A 33 0.01 6.00 7.41
CA GLY A 33 -0.20 7.41 7.74
C GLY A 33 -0.34 7.66 9.24
N MET A 34 -1.05 6.78 9.96
CA MET A 34 -1.15 6.85 11.42
C MET A 34 0.22 6.69 12.10
N ALA A 35 1.10 5.82 11.61
CA ALA A 35 2.46 5.67 12.13
C ALA A 35 3.28 6.95 11.98
N VAL A 36 3.20 7.61 10.82
CA VAL A 36 3.83 8.93 10.60
C VAL A 36 3.26 9.97 11.57
N GLY A 37 1.94 10.04 11.69
CA GLY A 37 1.27 10.96 12.61
C GLY A 37 1.66 10.73 14.07
N ALA A 38 1.79 9.47 14.49
CA ALA A 38 2.24 9.12 15.84
C ALA A 38 3.70 9.54 16.10
N ALA A 39 4.59 9.39 15.12
CA ALA A 39 5.98 9.85 15.21
C ALA A 39 6.04 11.37 15.40
N TYR A 40 5.28 12.14 14.62
CA TYR A 40 5.22 13.60 14.78
C TYR A 40 4.55 14.03 16.11
N ALA A 41 3.50 13.34 16.54
CA ALA A 41 2.86 13.60 17.83
C ALA A 41 3.84 13.36 19.00
N GLY A 42 4.69 12.33 18.91
CA GLY A 42 5.75 12.04 19.88
C GLY A 42 6.81 13.14 19.96
N CYS A 43 7.09 13.85 18.88
CA CYS A 43 7.98 15.01 18.88
C CYS A 43 7.40 16.18 19.68
N VAL A 44 6.07 16.37 19.62
CA VAL A 44 5.39 17.51 20.27
C VAL A 44 5.14 17.24 21.75
N ALA A 45 4.71 16.02 22.09
CA ALA A 45 4.16 15.73 23.43
C ALA A 45 5.21 15.45 24.51
N ALA A 46 6.38 14.90 24.19
CA ALA A 46 7.30 14.39 25.23
C ALA A 46 8.80 14.40 24.88
N GLY A 47 9.19 14.89 23.71
CA GLY A 47 10.57 14.71 23.23
C GLY A 47 10.96 13.22 23.03
N ALA A 48 9.97 12.33 22.94
CA ALA A 48 10.16 10.89 22.78
C ALA A 48 10.70 10.51 21.39
N ALA A 49 10.52 11.39 20.40
CA ALA A 49 11.09 11.26 19.07
C ALA A 49 11.73 12.57 18.63
N THR A 50 12.75 12.51 17.79
CA THR A 50 13.33 13.71 17.18
C THR A 50 12.59 14.06 15.90
N PRO A 51 12.44 15.35 15.52
CA PRO A 51 11.86 15.74 14.25
C PRO A 51 12.57 15.10 13.04
N ALA A 52 13.87 14.86 13.14
CA ALA A 52 14.65 14.17 12.12
C ALA A 52 14.19 12.72 11.94
N ALA A 53 13.98 11.97 13.02
CA ALA A 53 13.50 10.59 12.96
C ALA A 53 12.08 10.51 12.37
N ALA A 54 11.18 11.40 12.79
CA ALA A 54 9.83 11.47 12.22
C ALA A 54 9.85 11.81 10.72
N PHE A 55 10.73 12.71 10.31
CA PHE A 55 10.91 13.06 8.90
C PHE A 55 11.48 11.89 8.09
N THR A 56 12.46 11.17 8.65
CA THR A 56 13.06 9.99 8.00
C THR A 56 11.99 8.91 7.76
N LEU A 57 11.15 8.61 8.77
CA LEU A 57 10.03 7.69 8.64
C LEU A 57 9.05 8.15 7.55
N ALA A 58 8.65 9.43 7.57
CA ALA A 58 7.75 9.98 6.57
C ALA A 58 8.35 9.90 5.15
N LEU A 59 9.65 10.13 5.00
CA LEU A 59 10.35 10.02 3.72
C LEU A 59 10.41 8.57 3.23
N ALA A 60 10.70 7.61 4.13
CA ALA A 60 10.72 6.18 3.78
C ALA A 60 9.35 5.73 3.28
N ILE A 61 8.26 6.08 3.97
CA ILE A 61 6.89 5.79 3.57
C ILE A 61 6.55 6.48 2.24
N ALA A 62 6.92 7.73 2.04
CA ALA A 62 6.71 8.42 0.77
C ALA A 62 7.42 7.74 -0.41
N ILE A 63 8.60 7.18 -0.21
CA ILE A 63 9.33 6.44 -1.25
C ILE A 63 8.63 5.12 -1.59
N GLN A 64 8.18 4.35 -0.60
CA GLN A 64 7.47 3.09 -0.83
C GLN A 64 6.11 3.28 -1.50
N ASN A 65 5.46 4.41 -1.31
CA ASN A 65 4.20 4.76 -1.96
C ASN A 65 4.27 4.83 -3.50
N VAL A 66 5.43 5.07 -4.07
CA VAL A 66 5.60 5.07 -5.53
C VAL A 66 5.33 3.68 -6.13
N PRO A 67 5.99 2.58 -5.69
CA PRO A 67 5.63 1.25 -6.15
C PRO A 67 4.20 0.83 -5.76
N GLU A 68 3.69 1.22 -4.60
CA GLU A 68 2.32 0.91 -4.18
C GLU A 68 1.26 1.58 -5.08
N GLY A 69 1.45 2.83 -5.44
CA GLY A 69 0.62 3.49 -6.44
C GLY A 69 0.64 2.78 -7.80
N ALA A 70 1.77 2.19 -8.19
CA ALA A 70 1.88 1.38 -9.40
C ALA A 70 1.09 0.06 -9.29
N ILE A 71 1.06 -0.60 -8.11
CA ILE A 71 0.24 -1.80 -7.85
C ILE A 71 -1.24 -1.52 -8.09
N VAL A 72 -1.72 -0.31 -7.81
CA VAL A 72 -3.10 0.12 -8.09
C VAL A 72 -3.26 0.52 -9.56
N ALA A 73 -2.34 1.33 -10.09
CA ALA A 73 -2.48 1.92 -11.41
C ALA A 73 -2.36 0.88 -12.55
N LEU A 74 -1.47 -0.11 -12.42
CA LEU A 74 -1.25 -1.11 -13.47
C LEU A 74 -2.46 -2.02 -13.71
N PRO A 75 -3.12 -2.62 -12.69
CA PRO A 75 -4.35 -3.37 -12.90
C PRO A 75 -5.48 -2.53 -13.50
N LEU A 76 -5.65 -1.28 -13.06
CA LEU A 76 -6.62 -0.37 -13.66
C LEU A 76 -6.34 -0.14 -15.15
N ARG A 77 -5.07 -0.02 -15.54
CA ARG A 77 -4.69 0.08 -16.97
C ARG A 77 -5.00 -1.18 -17.75
N THR A 78 -4.71 -2.35 -17.20
CA THR A 78 -4.99 -3.64 -17.86
C THR A 78 -6.49 -3.93 -17.93
N ALA A 79 -7.29 -3.39 -17.02
CA ALA A 79 -8.75 -3.43 -17.04
C ALA A 79 -9.38 -2.44 -18.05
N GLY A 80 -8.54 -1.66 -18.78
CA GLY A 80 -9.01 -0.75 -19.84
C GLY A 80 -9.19 0.71 -19.41
N ALA A 81 -8.86 1.07 -18.17
CA ALA A 81 -8.91 2.47 -17.74
C ALA A 81 -7.93 3.37 -18.55
N GLY A 82 -8.33 4.59 -18.85
CA GLY A 82 -7.45 5.58 -19.47
C GLY A 82 -6.24 5.89 -18.59
N LYS A 83 -5.10 6.31 -19.18
CA LYS A 83 -3.85 6.60 -18.45
C LYS A 83 -4.06 7.55 -17.26
N GLY A 84 -4.83 8.62 -17.46
CA GLY A 84 -5.12 9.61 -16.41
C GLY A 84 -5.94 9.02 -15.26
N ARG A 85 -6.95 8.18 -15.55
CA ARG A 85 -7.76 7.52 -14.51
C ARG A 85 -6.95 6.52 -13.70
N ALA A 86 -6.13 5.72 -14.37
CA ALA A 86 -5.26 4.75 -13.71
C ALA A 86 -4.24 5.46 -12.79
N PHE A 87 -3.58 6.49 -13.28
CA PHE A 87 -2.66 7.31 -12.50
C PHE A 87 -3.36 7.96 -11.29
N LEU A 88 -4.52 8.57 -11.53
CA LEU A 88 -5.30 9.20 -10.45
C LEU A 88 -5.73 8.17 -9.38
N GLY A 89 -6.10 6.95 -9.78
CA GLY A 89 -6.40 5.85 -8.86
C GLY A 89 -5.22 5.53 -7.94
N GLY A 90 -4.01 5.41 -8.48
CA GLY A 90 -2.79 5.22 -7.70
C GLY A 90 -2.47 6.39 -6.77
N VAL A 91 -2.65 7.64 -7.24
CA VAL A 91 -2.45 8.82 -6.37
C VAL A 91 -3.48 8.88 -5.25
N LEU A 92 -4.75 8.64 -5.54
CA LEU A 92 -5.81 8.71 -4.55
C LEU A 92 -5.70 7.63 -3.47
N SER A 93 -5.17 6.43 -3.80
CA SER A 93 -4.92 5.41 -2.78
C SER A 93 -3.89 5.86 -1.74
N GLY A 94 -2.93 6.71 -2.11
CA GLY A 94 -1.94 7.28 -1.19
C GLY A 94 -2.41 8.53 -0.43
N VAL A 95 -3.44 9.25 -0.91
CA VAL A 95 -3.93 10.48 -0.24
C VAL A 95 -4.47 10.20 1.16
N VAL A 96 -4.90 8.97 1.44
CA VAL A 96 -5.40 8.59 2.78
C VAL A 96 -4.33 8.68 3.86
N GLU A 97 -3.04 8.56 3.51
CA GLU A 97 -1.93 8.63 4.47
C GLU A 97 -1.76 10.01 5.11
N PRO A 98 -1.58 11.11 4.36
CA PRO A 98 -1.47 12.42 4.99
C PRO A 98 -2.74 12.80 5.76
N LEU A 99 -3.92 12.30 5.35
CA LEU A 99 -5.15 12.50 6.10
C LEU A 99 -5.12 11.72 7.42
N ALA A 100 -4.74 10.45 7.38
CA ALA A 100 -4.60 9.61 8.57
C ALA A 100 -3.51 10.15 9.52
N ALA A 101 -2.38 10.63 8.98
CA ALA A 101 -1.35 11.28 9.77
C ALA A 101 -1.87 12.52 10.49
N GLY A 102 -2.60 13.40 9.79
CA GLY A 102 -3.20 14.60 10.39
C GLY A 102 -4.20 14.27 11.50
N VAL A 103 -5.08 13.30 11.27
CA VAL A 103 -6.04 12.83 12.31
C VAL A 103 -5.29 12.24 13.50
N THR A 104 -4.21 11.48 13.28
CA THR A 104 -3.44 10.88 14.37
C THR A 104 -2.71 11.94 15.20
N VAL A 105 -2.18 12.98 14.60
CA VAL A 105 -1.58 14.10 15.36
C VAL A 105 -2.61 14.74 16.29
N LEU A 106 -3.85 14.91 15.84
CA LEU A 106 -4.94 15.52 16.61
C LEU A 106 -5.50 14.59 17.70
N ALA A 107 -5.48 13.29 17.48
CA ALA A 107 -6.08 12.28 18.36
C ALA A 107 -5.07 11.24 18.87
N ALA A 108 -3.79 11.63 19.06
CA ALA A 108 -2.70 10.72 19.37
C ALA A 108 -2.94 9.86 20.62
N ALA A 109 -3.52 10.43 21.67
CA ALA A 109 -3.81 9.72 22.91
C ALA A 109 -4.77 8.52 22.72
N LEU A 110 -5.66 8.60 21.72
CA LEU A 110 -6.61 7.53 21.40
C LEU A 110 -6.05 6.53 20.39
N ILE A 111 -5.31 7.01 19.38
CA ILE A 111 -4.87 6.20 18.23
C ILE A 111 -3.58 5.42 18.55
N VAL A 112 -2.61 6.05 19.23
CA VAL A 112 -1.29 5.43 19.48
C VAL A 112 -1.40 4.07 20.19
N PRO A 113 -2.26 3.85 21.20
CA PRO A 113 -2.39 2.54 21.85
C PRO A 113 -2.95 1.44 20.92
N ALA A 114 -3.73 1.81 19.90
CA ALA A 114 -4.30 0.87 18.93
C ALA A 114 -3.36 0.60 17.75
N LEU A 115 -2.32 1.40 17.57
CA LEU A 115 -1.44 1.39 16.40
C LEU A 115 -0.81 0.02 16.11
N PRO A 116 -0.27 -0.75 17.10
CA PRO A 116 0.30 -2.08 16.84
C PRO A 116 -0.70 -3.06 16.20
N TRP A 117 -1.97 -3.00 16.61
CA TRP A 117 -3.03 -3.84 16.06
C TRP A 117 -3.41 -3.42 14.64
N LEU A 118 -3.47 -2.12 14.39
CA LEU A 118 -3.77 -1.56 13.07
C LEU A 118 -2.65 -1.88 12.08
N LEU A 119 -1.38 -1.76 12.47
CA LEU A 119 -0.23 -2.14 11.65
C LEU A 119 -0.19 -3.65 11.39
N GLY A 120 -0.50 -4.48 12.40
CA GLY A 120 -0.61 -5.93 12.21
C GLY A 120 -1.70 -6.32 11.21
N PHE A 121 -2.86 -5.65 11.27
CA PHE A 121 -3.94 -5.84 10.30
C PHE A 121 -3.50 -5.43 8.88
N ALA A 122 -2.85 -4.27 8.75
CA ALA A 122 -2.34 -3.76 7.48
C ALA A 122 -1.33 -4.72 6.85
N ALA A 123 -0.37 -5.22 7.64
CA ALA A 123 0.60 -6.21 7.18
C ALA A 123 -0.08 -7.49 6.68
N GLY A 124 -1.10 -7.97 7.38
CA GLY A 124 -1.90 -9.13 6.96
C GLY A 124 -2.65 -8.89 5.64
N ALA A 125 -3.23 -7.69 5.47
CA ALA A 125 -3.91 -7.31 4.24
C ALA A 125 -2.95 -7.30 3.04
N MET A 126 -1.74 -6.76 3.20
CA MET A 126 -0.73 -6.74 2.14
C MET A 126 -0.21 -8.14 1.81
N LEU A 127 0.02 -8.99 2.80
CA LEU A 127 0.38 -10.39 2.56
C LEU A 127 -0.70 -11.12 1.75
N TYR A 128 -1.97 -10.87 2.04
CA TYR A 128 -3.08 -11.41 1.26
C TYR A 128 -3.03 -10.94 -0.20
N VAL A 129 -2.86 -9.64 -0.45
CA VAL A 129 -2.77 -9.10 -1.83
C VAL A 129 -1.60 -9.71 -2.59
N VAL A 130 -0.42 -9.79 -1.95
CA VAL A 130 0.75 -10.42 -2.58
C VAL A 130 0.46 -11.87 -2.93
N ALA A 131 -0.09 -12.66 -2.00
CA ALA A 131 -0.33 -14.08 -2.21
C ALA A 131 -1.46 -14.37 -3.21
N ALA A 132 -2.54 -13.55 -3.18
CA ALA A 132 -3.73 -13.79 -4.00
C ALA A 132 -3.66 -13.17 -5.40
N GLU A 133 -3.01 -12.01 -5.53
CA GLU A 133 -3.10 -11.19 -6.73
C GLU A 133 -1.77 -10.99 -7.45
N LEU A 134 -0.65 -10.94 -6.74
CA LEU A 134 0.64 -10.55 -7.32
C LEU A 134 1.56 -11.75 -7.59
N LEU A 135 1.40 -12.87 -6.86
CA LEU A 135 2.21 -14.04 -7.13
C LEU A 135 1.73 -14.74 -8.41
N PRO A 136 2.63 -15.07 -9.36
CA PRO A 136 2.29 -15.79 -10.57
C PRO A 136 1.73 -17.18 -10.23
N THR A 137 0.47 -17.43 -10.56
CA THR A 137 -0.23 -18.69 -10.25
C THR A 137 0.14 -19.85 -11.17
N ARG A 138 0.92 -19.63 -12.23
CA ARG A 138 1.33 -20.68 -13.19
C ARG A 138 2.73 -20.43 -13.68
N GLY A 139 3.64 -21.33 -13.27
CA GLY A 139 4.82 -21.81 -14.03
C GLY A 139 5.78 -20.81 -14.69
N ASP A 140 5.56 -19.53 -14.54
CA ASP A 140 6.40 -18.48 -15.11
C ASP A 140 7.59 -18.24 -14.17
N SER A 141 8.51 -19.22 -14.20
CA SER A 141 9.71 -19.25 -13.35
C SER A 141 10.85 -18.35 -13.86
N GLY A 142 10.53 -17.37 -14.71
CA GLY A 142 11.51 -16.54 -15.34
C GLY A 142 11.55 -15.09 -14.80
N PRO A 143 11.26 -14.08 -15.64
CA PRO A 143 11.49 -12.67 -15.34
C PRO A 143 10.65 -12.16 -14.14
N GLY A 144 9.44 -12.71 -13.91
CA GLY A 144 8.57 -12.30 -12.82
C GLY A 144 9.13 -12.63 -11.44
N ALA A 145 9.66 -13.84 -11.26
CA ALA A 145 10.30 -14.26 -9.99
C ALA A 145 11.55 -13.44 -9.68
N LEU A 146 12.34 -13.13 -10.71
CA LEU A 146 13.54 -12.27 -10.57
C LEU A 146 13.14 -10.83 -10.21
N ALA A 147 12.12 -10.29 -10.86
CA ALA A 147 11.59 -8.95 -10.54
C ALA A 147 11.07 -8.88 -9.11
N PHE A 148 10.32 -9.90 -8.66
CA PHE A 148 9.85 -10.00 -7.28
C PHE A 148 11.02 -10.05 -6.29
N ALA A 149 12.00 -10.93 -6.51
CA ALA A 149 13.17 -11.05 -5.63
C ALA A 149 13.99 -9.75 -5.58
N ALA A 150 14.18 -9.09 -6.74
CA ALA A 150 14.87 -7.80 -6.80
C ALA A 150 14.10 -6.70 -6.05
N GLY A 151 12.79 -6.59 -6.25
CA GLY A 151 11.94 -5.62 -5.53
C GLY A 151 11.97 -5.85 -4.03
N PHE A 152 11.81 -7.10 -3.58
CA PHE A 152 11.89 -7.47 -2.17
C PHE A 152 13.26 -7.11 -1.56
N THR A 153 14.34 -7.39 -2.27
CA THR A 153 15.70 -7.07 -1.83
C THR A 153 15.90 -5.55 -1.70
N VAL A 154 15.43 -4.78 -2.68
CA VAL A 154 15.50 -3.31 -2.62
C VAL A 154 14.73 -2.76 -1.43
N MET A 155 13.51 -3.24 -1.20
CA MET A 155 12.71 -2.81 -0.06
C MET A 155 13.34 -3.18 1.28
N MET A 156 13.90 -4.38 1.42
CA MET A 156 14.67 -4.77 2.61
C MET A 156 15.89 -3.88 2.86
N ILE A 157 16.62 -3.51 1.79
CA ILE A 157 17.79 -2.62 1.92
C ILE A 157 17.31 -1.22 2.40
N LEU A 158 16.22 -0.71 1.86
CA LEU A 158 15.66 0.58 2.26
C LEU A 158 15.17 0.56 3.71
N ASP A 159 14.49 -0.50 4.13
CA ASP A 159 14.02 -0.68 5.49
C ASP A 159 15.19 -0.67 6.49
N VAL A 160 16.23 -1.46 6.24
CA VAL A 160 17.43 -1.53 7.10
C VAL A 160 18.24 -0.23 7.08
N ALA A 161 18.29 0.46 5.93
CA ALA A 161 19.11 1.68 5.80
C ALA A 161 18.43 2.93 6.35
N LEU A 162 17.11 2.97 6.35
CA LEU A 162 16.31 4.14 6.76
C LEU A 162 15.58 3.94 8.11
N GLY A 163 15.38 2.70 8.55
CA GLY A 163 14.77 2.33 9.84
C GLY A 163 15.82 2.17 10.88
#